data_ffc93045d0b7ddbfcbc5122c371d3582
#
_entry.id   ffc93045d0b7ddbfcbc5122c371d3582
#
_cell.length_a   1.000
_cell.length_b   1.000
_cell.length_c   1.000
_cell.angle_alpha   90.00
_cell.angle_beta   90.00
_cell.angle_gamma   90.00
#
_symmetry.space_group_name_H-M   'P 1'
#
loop_
_entity.id
_entity.type
_entity.pdbx_description
1 polymer ?
#
loop_
_entity_poly.entity_id
_entity_poly.type
_entity_poly.pdbx_seq_one_letter_code
_entity_poly.pdbx_strand_id
1 'polypeptide(L)'
;ILQQVIAEEFTLGLNGALTLPNWLKKELIVINGRKYQMGIGGLHSCEKKQYIEAKDTHFLVDKDVISMYPSIILQQQISPKNMGQPFLDLYKGIVSDRIAAKKRGDNVIANTLKVLIVSSFGKFGSKYSLLYAPELLLQTTITGQLALLMLIERMEDAGIQIMSANTDGVVCYAEHNMREECDRIAFDWELDTSYLLEETEYSKLASRDVNNYLAVKTDGKIKGKGIFTSTGLAKNPNCSIVQSAVALCVAKNIPVEQSIKDCKDITQFVTVRRVTGGAVWESTYLGKAVRFYYSTEVPKDVCIHYAKNSNRVPMSGGAKPLMTLPESFPLDVDYDVYVQMAHELLLEIGYVC
;
A
#
# COMPACT_ATOMS: atom_id res chain seq x y z
N ILE A 1 18.01 15.96 12.79
CA ILE A 1 16.62 15.43 12.85
C ILE A 1 16.39 14.69 14.16
N LEU A 2 17.19 13.67 14.52
CA LEU A 2 17.02 12.93 15.77
C LEU A 2 16.97 13.85 16.99
N GLN A 3 17.92 14.77 17.13
CA GLN A 3 17.96 15.75 18.24
C GLN A 3 16.74 16.67 18.24
N GLN A 4 16.28 17.10 17.08
CA GLN A 4 15.06 17.91 16.92
C GLN A 4 13.81 17.14 17.31
N VAL A 5 13.69 15.87 16.88
CA VAL A 5 12.55 15.01 17.23
C VAL A 5 12.50 14.72 18.72
N ILE A 6 13.65 14.46 19.36
CA ILE A 6 13.75 14.22 20.82
C ILE A 6 13.36 15.48 21.61
N ALA A 7 13.69 16.67 21.12
CA ALA A 7 13.41 17.94 21.79
C ALA A 7 11.97 18.46 21.50
N GLU A 8 11.22 17.82 20.62
CA GLU A 8 9.91 18.31 20.16
C GLU A 8 8.81 17.99 21.17
N GLU A 9 8.01 18.99 21.51
CA GLU A 9 6.74 18.82 22.22
C GLU A 9 5.59 18.58 21.23
N PHE A 10 5.17 17.33 21.07
CA PHE A 10 4.07 16.98 20.18
C PHE A 10 2.72 17.37 20.78
N THR A 11 1.89 18.06 19.99
CA THR A 11 0.59 18.56 20.42
C THR A 11 -0.56 17.66 19.95
N LEU A 12 -1.63 17.65 20.75
CA LEU A 12 -2.89 17.00 20.37
C LEU A 12 -3.82 18.03 19.72
N GLY A 13 -4.41 17.65 18.59
CA GLY A 13 -5.50 18.40 17.98
C GLY A 13 -6.79 18.33 18.79
N LEU A 14 -7.77 19.17 18.46
CA LEU A 14 -9.08 19.22 19.13
C LEU A 14 -9.83 17.87 19.10
N ASN A 15 -9.56 17.03 18.14
CA ASN A 15 -10.10 15.67 18.02
C ASN A 15 -9.36 14.62 18.88
N GLY A 16 -8.31 15.02 19.63
CA GLY A 16 -7.46 14.12 20.40
C GLY A 16 -6.46 13.32 19.58
N ALA A 17 -6.29 13.64 18.29
CA ALA A 17 -5.27 13.02 17.46
C ALA A 17 -3.95 13.80 17.55
N LEU A 18 -2.83 13.10 17.47
CA LEU A 18 -1.50 13.72 17.40
C LEU A 18 -1.37 14.57 16.14
N THR A 19 -0.77 15.74 16.32
CA THR A 19 -0.43 16.64 15.22
C THR A 19 1.07 16.64 15.03
N LEU A 20 1.53 16.34 13.83
CA LEU A 20 2.94 16.52 13.48
C LEU A 20 3.27 18.01 13.47
N PRO A 21 4.42 18.43 14.03
CA PRO A 21 4.90 19.80 13.90
C PRO A 21 5.12 20.17 12.43
N ASN A 22 4.93 21.46 12.13
CA ASN A 22 4.98 21.94 10.76
C ASN A 22 6.36 21.75 10.10
N TRP A 23 7.43 21.80 10.88
CA TRP A 23 8.78 21.54 10.39
C TRP A 23 8.91 20.08 9.93
N LEU A 24 8.47 19.10 10.72
CA LEU A 24 8.57 17.67 10.39
C LEU A 24 7.69 17.28 9.18
N LYS A 25 6.54 17.97 9.00
CA LYS A 25 5.70 17.77 7.80
C LYS A 25 6.37 18.23 6.50
N LYS A 26 7.25 19.23 6.59
CA LYS A 26 7.91 19.86 5.44
C LYS A 26 9.34 19.37 5.24
N GLU A 27 9.95 18.84 6.29
CA GLU A 27 11.31 18.35 6.28
C GLU A 27 11.41 17.08 5.42
N LEU A 28 12.26 17.16 4.42
CA LEU A 28 12.63 16.00 3.61
C LEU A 28 14.04 15.58 4.02
N ILE A 29 14.17 14.35 4.49
CA ILE A 29 15.45 13.74 4.75
C ILE A 29 16.04 13.34 3.40
N VAL A 30 17.27 13.77 3.13
CA VAL A 30 17.95 13.44 1.88
C VAL A 30 19.17 12.58 2.19
N ILE A 31 19.19 11.38 1.62
CA ILE A 31 20.31 10.42 1.70
C ILE A 31 20.68 10.06 0.27
N ASN A 32 21.90 10.33 -0.14
CA ASN A 32 22.42 10.09 -1.49
C ASN A 32 21.47 10.55 -2.63
N GLY A 33 20.86 11.74 -2.45
CA GLY A 33 19.96 12.35 -3.43
C GLY A 33 18.52 11.80 -3.41
N ARG A 34 18.23 10.75 -2.64
CA ARG A 34 16.87 10.22 -2.42
C ARG A 34 16.20 10.92 -1.25
N LYS A 35 14.90 11.10 -1.35
CA LYS A 35 14.12 11.86 -0.39
C LYS A 35 13.20 10.93 0.41
N TYR A 36 13.18 11.15 1.72
CA TYR A 36 12.33 10.43 2.66
C TYR A 36 11.55 11.41 3.51
N GLN A 37 10.35 11.05 3.89
CA GLN A 37 9.49 11.84 4.74
C GLN A 37 9.02 11.02 5.93
N MET A 38 9.20 11.56 7.13
CA MET A 38 8.63 11.01 8.36
C MET A 38 7.16 11.39 8.48
N GLY A 39 6.35 10.45 8.98
CA GLY A 39 4.92 10.64 9.20
C GLY A 39 4.47 10.12 10.56
N ILE A 40 3.19 10.35 10.94
CA ILE A 40 2.64 9.74 12.16
C ILE A 40 2.61 8.21 12.02
N GLY A 41 2.35 7.71 10.81
CA GLY A 41 2.17 6.28 10.56
C GLY A 41 3.43 5.52 10.16
N GLY A 42 4.51 6.20 9.74
CA GLY A 42 5.72 5.55 9.28
C GLY A 42 6.58 6.43 8.37
N LEU A 43 7.75 5.94 8.00
CA LEU A 43 8.65 6.54 7.03
C LEU A 43 8.20 6.17 5.61
N HIS A 44 8.27 7.14 4.70
CA HIS A 44 8.00 6.91 3.28
C HIS A 44 9.06 7.57 2.42
N SER A 45 9.57 6.84 1.44
CA SER A 45 10.34 7.43 0.35
C SER A 45 9.45 8.28 -0.57
N CYS A 46 10.05 9.31 -1.17
CA CYS A 46 9.34 10.24 -2.05
C CYS A 46 9.70 9.96 -3.52
N GLU A 47 9.71 8.69 -3.90
CA GLU A 47 9.94 8.31 -5.29
C GLU A 47 8.79 8.76 -6.21
N LYS A 48 9.19 9.08 -7.42
CA LYS A 48 8.28 9.27 -8.54
C LYS A 48 8.03 7.92 -9.21
N LYS A 49 7.25 7.93 -10.30
CA LYS A 49 7.07 6.75 -11.16
C LYS A 49 8.43 6.13 -11.52
N GLN A 50 8.53 4.81 -11.38
CA GLN A 50 9.75 4.08 -11.73
C GLN A 50 9.42 2.64 -12.15
N TYR A 51 10.21 2.13 -13.09
CA TYR A 51 10.25 0.72 -13.44
C TYR A 51 11.68 0.21 -13.31
N ILE A 52 11.84 -0.88 -12.59
CA ILE A 52 13.14 -1.50 -12.32
C ILE A 52 13.02 -2.98 -12.59
N GLU A 53 13.99 -3.52 -13.29
CA GLU A 53 14.12 -4.95 -13.54
C GLU A 53 15.47 -5.45 -12.99
N ALA A 54 15.43 -6.52 -12.23
CA ALA A 54 16.62 -7.23 -11.81
C ALA A 54 17.21 -7.92 -13.06
N LYS A 55 18.28 -7.35 -13.58
CA LYS A 55 19.04 -7.90 -14.71
C LYS A 55 20.00 -8.97 -14.21
N ASP A 56 20.59 -9.74 -15.12
CA ASP A 56 21.57 -10.79 -14.79
C ASP A 56 22.76 -10.29 -13.93
N THR A 57 23.02 -8.99 -13.92
CA THR A 57 24.11 -8.34 -13.17
C THR A 57 23.67 -7.76 -11.83
N HIS A 58 22.36 -7.63 -11.58
CA HIS A 58 21.83 -6.93 -10.40
C HIS A 58 20.76 -7.76 -9.68
N PHE A 59 20.71 -7.61 -8.37
CA PHE A 59 19.59 -8.11 -7.57
C PHE A 59 18.62 -6.98 -7.20
N LEU A 60 17.38 -7.37 -6.92
CA LEU A 60 16.33 -6.52 -6.40
C LEU A 60 15.66 -7.26 -5.23
N VAL A 61 15.80 -6.74 -4.02
CA VAL A 61 15.35 -7.44 -2.82
C VAL A 61 14.60 -6.51 -1.87
N ASP A 62 13.47 -6.98 -1.37
CA ASP A 62 12.66 -6.33 -0.35
C ASP A 62 13.05 -6.90 1.02
N LYS A 63 13.55 -6.06 1.92
CA LYS A 63 13.86 -6.38 3.31
C LYS A 63 12.83 -5.71 4.19
N ASP A 64 11.94 -6.51 4.78
CA ASP A 64 10.75 -6.08 5.53
C ASP A 64 10.87 -6.49 7.01
N VAL A 65 10.65 -5.56 7.93
CA VAL A 65 10.81 -5.82 9.37
C VAL A 65 9.67 -6.70 9.87
N ILE A 66 10.00 -7.85 10.40
CA ILE A 66 9.02 -8.80 10.93
C ILE A 66 8.27 -8.20 12.11
N SER A 67 6.98 -7.89 11.88
CA SER A 67 6.10 -7.35 12.94
C SER A 67 6.68 -6.13 13.66
N MET A 68 7.16 -5.14 12.93
CA MET A 68 7.92 -3.98 13.44
C MET A 68 7.33 -3.35 14.69
N TYR A 69 6.10 -2.85 14.67
CA TYR A 69 5.50 -2.19 15.82
C TYR A 69 5.29 -3.12 17.02
N PRO A 70 4.83 -4.38 16.86
CA PRO A 70 4.82 -5.36 17.94
C PRO A 70 6.20 -5.59 18.56
N SER A 71 7.24 -5.69 17.75
CA SER A 71 8.62 -5.87 18.23
C SER A 71 9.08 -4.67 19.07
N ILE A 72 8.83 -3.44 18.60
CA ILE A 72 9.14 -2.22 19.32
C ILE A 72 8.40 -2.16 20.67
N ILE A 73 7.07 -2.42 20.67
CA ILE A 73 6.24 -2.41 21.87
C ILE A 73 6.78 -3.38 22.92
N LEU A 74 7.09 -4.61 22.52
CA LEU A 74 7.56 -5.64 23.44
C LEU A 74 8.99 -5.39 23.95
N GLN A 75 9.90 -4.96 23.07
CA GLN A 75 11.29 -4.69 23.46
C GLN A 75 11.43 -3.47 24.34
N GLN A 76 10.73 -2.39 24.03
CA GLN A 76 10.78 -1.16 24.84
C GLN A 76 9.78 -1.16 26.00
N GLN A 77 9.07 -2.27 26.23
CA GLN A 77 8.08 -2.40 27.31
C GLN A 77 7.02 -1.30 27.29
N ILE A 78 6.56 -0.95 26.08
CA ILE A 78 5.57 0.11 25.87
C ILE A 78 4.18 -0.36 26.27
N SER A 79 3.62 0.23 27.33
CA SER A 79 2.26 -0.09 27.79
C SER A 79 1.49 1.16 28.22
N PRO A 80 0.17 1.24 27.98
CA PRO A 80 -0.66 2.30 28.56
C PRO A 80 -0.56 2.32 30.08
N LYS A 81 -0.45 3.52 30.68
CA LYS A 81 -0.22 3.71 32.13
C LYS A 81 -1.25 3.00 33.01
N ASN A 82 -2.49 2.88 32.55
CA ASN A 82 -3.60 2.23 33.25
C ASN A 82 -3.58 0.70 33.17
N MET A 83 -2.71 0.10 32.36
CA MET A 83 -2.68 -1.35 32.13
C MET A 83 -1.36 -2.00 32.56
N GLY A 84 -0.22 -1.36 32.34
CA GLY A 84 1.09 -1.84 32.76
C GLY A 84 1.46 -3.24 32.25
N GLN A 85 2.09 -4.06 33.10
CA GLN A 85 2.61 -5.39 32.76
C GLN A 85 1.55 -6.36 32.22
N PRO A 86 0.30 -6.41 32.74
CA PRO A 86 -0.74 -7.30 32.18
C PRO A 86 -1.01 -7.08 30.69
N PHE A 87 -0.91 -5.83 30.20
CA PHE A 87 -1.01 -5.56 28.76
C PHE A 87 0.12 -6.22 27.97
N LEU A 88 1.37 -6.09 28.46
CA LEU A 88 2.54 -6.65 27.78
C LEU A 88 2.51 -8.18 27.76
N ASP A 89 2.10 -8.83 28.84
CA ASP A 89 2.00 -10.28 28.92
C ASP A 89 0.96 -10.83 27.93
N LEU A 90 -0.23 -10.20 27.89
CA LEU A 90 -1.27 -10.55 26.94
C LEU A 90 -0.82 -10.31 25.49
N TYR A 91 -0.23 -9.15 25.23
CA TYR A 91 0.22 -8.78 23.89
C TYR A 91 1.31 -9.72 23.38
N LYS A 92 2.26 -10.09 24.23
CA LYS A 92 3.31 -11.10 23.94
C LYS A 92 2.70 -12.46 23.61
N GLY A 93 1.69 -12.89 24.38
CA GLY A 93 0.94 -14.13 24.11
C GLY A 93 0.31 -14.12 22.73
N ILE A 94 -0.41 -13.07 22.36
CA ILE A 94 -1.06 -12.92 21.06
C ILE A 94 -0.03 -12.93 19.90
N VAL A 95 1.09 -12.25 20.07
CA VAL A 95 2.18 -12.25 19.07
C VAL A 95 2.78 -13.65 18.90
N SER A 96 3.01 -14.36 20.00
CA SER A 96 3.55 -15.74 19.99
C SER A 96 2.58 -16.70 19.31
N ASP A 97 1.28 -16.60 19.62
CA ASP A 97 0.24 -17.44 19.01
C ASP A 97 0.13 -17.20 17.49
N ARG A 98 0.26 -15.94 17.06
CA ARG A 98 0.30 -15.61 15.63
C ARG A 98 1.49 -16.25 14.93
N ILE A 99 2.68 -16.16 15.52
CA ILE A 99 3.90 -16.78 14.96
C ILE A 99 3.71 -18.29 14.87
N ALA A 100 3.19 -18.92 15.91
CA ALA A 100 2.91 -20.35 15.94
C ALA A 100 1.88 -20.76 14.87
N ALA A 101 0.81 -19.99 14.68
CA ALA A 101 -0.18 -20.22 13.63
C ALA A 101 0.43 -20.08 12.22
N LYS A 102 1.26 -19.04 11.99
CA LYS A 102 1.98 -18.87 10.70
C LYS A 102 2.89 -20.08 10.40
N LYS A 103 3.62 -20.60 11.41
CA LYS A 103 4.49 -21.77 11.25
C LYS A 103 3.72 -23.06 10.93
N ARG A 104 2.49 -23.23 11.45
CA ARG A 104 1.62 -24.37 11.16
C ARG A 104 0.85 -24.24 9.83
N GLY A 105 0.98 -23.11 9.12
CA GLY A 105 0.22 -22.82 7.91
C GLY A 105 -1.24 -22.44 8.14
N ASP A 106 -1.65 -22.18 9.38
CA ASP A 106 -2.98 -21.73 9.73
C ASP A 106 -3.15 -20.24 9.43
N ASN A 107 -3.41 -19.95 8.17
CA ASN A 107 -3.53 -18.58 7.68
C ASN A 107 -4.74 -17.83 8.24
N VAL A 108 -5.81 -18.55 8.63
CA VAL A 108 -7.03 -17.92 9.18
C VAL A 108 -6.72 -17.35 10.57
N ILE A 109 -6.16 -18.16 11.46
CA ILE A 109 -5.76 -17.72 12.79
C ILE A 109 -4.65 -16.66 12.71
N ALA A 110 -3.61 -16.89 11.90
CA ALA A 110 -2.51 -15.96 11.75
C ALA A 110 -2.97 -14.56 11.27
N ASN A 111 -3.92 -14.50 10.32
CA ASN A 111 -4.47 -13.24 9.82
C ASN A 111 -5.41 -12.57 10.85
N THR A 112 -6.23 -13.34 11.57
CA THR A 112 -7.10 -12.82 12.64
C THR A 112 -6.27 -12.18 13.74
N LEU A 113 -5.23 -12.88 14.21
CA LEU A 113 -4.33 -12.36 15.24
C LEU A 113 -3.51 -11.14 14.73
N LYS A 114 -3.14 -11.11 13.44
CA LYS A 114 -2.53 -9.93 12.82
C LYS A 114 -3.43 -8.70 12.92
N VAL A 115 -4.72 -8.85 12.61
CA VAL A 115 -5.69 -7.76 12.72
C VAL A 115 -5.80 -7.28 14.17
N LEU A 116 -5.86 -8.19 15.14
CA LEU A 116 -5.91 -7.85 16.56
C LEU A 116 -4.69 -7.06 17.02
N ILE A 117 -3.49 -7.52 16.68
CA ILE A 117 -2.22 -6.87 17.02
C ILE A 117 -2.14 -5.45 16.43
N VAL A 118 -2.40 -5.31 15.14
CA VAL A 118 -2.35 -4.00 14.44
C VAL A 118 -3.43 -3.05 14.96
N SER A 119 -4.64 -3.58 15.23
CA SER A 119 -5.73 -2.78 15.79
C SER A 119 -5.41 -2.30 17.21
N SER A 120 -4.81 -3.12 18.05
CA SER A 120 -4.41 -2.74 19.42
C SER A 120 -3.42 -1.57 19.40
N PHE A 121 -2.38 -1.64 18.55
CA PHE A 121 -1.46 -0.52 18.34
C PHE A 121 -2.19 0.73 17.83
N GLY A 122 -3.03 0.61 16.80
CA GLY A 122 -3.80 1.74 16.26
C GLY A 122 -4.74 2.40 17.29
N LYS A 123 -5.18 1.64 18.30
CA LYS A 123 -6.04 2.14 19.38
C LYS A 123 -5.31 3.07 20.36
N PHE A 124 -3.98 3.09 20.38
CA PHE A 124 -3.23 4.12 21.13
C PHE A 124 -3.56 5.54 20.64
N GLY A 125 -3.87 5.72 19.36
CA GLY A 125 -4.27 7.01 18.79
C GLY A 125 -5.76 7.36 18.90
N SER A 126 -6.60 6.49 19.45
CA SER A 126 -8.07 6.68 19.48
C SER A 126 -8.55 7.11 20.86
N LYS A 127 -9.02 8.35 21.03
CA LYS A 127 -9.56 8.88 22.30
C LYS A 127 -10.77 8.13 22.87
N TYR A 128 -11.38 7.27 22.08
CA TYR A 128 -12.52 6.42 22.50
C TYR A 128 -12.07 5.03 22.96
N SER A 129 -10.78 4.77 22.99
CA SER A 129 -10.21 3.48 23.39
C SER A 129 -9.70 3.49 24.81
N LEU A 130 -9.86 2.38 25.52
CA LEU A 130 -9.19 2.15 26.81
C LEU A 130 -7.66 2.10 26.67
N LEU A 131 -7.15 1.85 25.45
CA LEU A 131 -5.72 1.86 25.12
C LEU A 131 -5.20 3.24 24.71
N TYR A 132 -6.01 4.31 24.83
CA TYR A 132 -5.61 5.65 24.40
C TYR A 132 -4.35 6.12 25.11
N ALA A 133 -3.27 6.26 24.34
CA ALA A 133 -1.95 6.70 24.79
C ALA A 133 -1.19 7.24 23.56
N PRO A 134 -1.54 8.44 23.07
CA PRO A 134 -1.01 8.97 21.80
C PRO A 134 0.51 9.16 21.85
N GLU A 135 1.10 9.42 23.00
CA GLU A 135 2.54 9.45 23.22
C GLU A 135 3.21 8.11 22.89
N LEU A 136 2.57 6.99 23.23
CA LEU A 136 3.09 5.65 22.94
C LEU A 136 2.96 5.29 21.47
N LEU A 137 1.89 5.76 20.81
CA LEU A 137 1.76 5.66 19.34
C LEU A 137 2.95 6.32 18.67
N LEU A 138 3.23 7.56 19.06
CA LEU A 138 4.32 8.35 18.51
C LEU A 138 5.68 7.71 18.80
N GLN A 139 5.94 7.33 20.08
CA GLN A 139 7.16 6.65 20.46
C GLN A 139 7.41 5.42 19.57
N THR A 140 6.40 4.56 19.38
CA THR A 140 6.50 3.36 18.57
C THR A 140 6.80 3.68 17.10
N THR A 141 6.09 4.63 16.51
CA THR A 141 6.26 4.97 15.09
C THR A 141 7.57 5.69 14.82
N ILE A 142 7.99 6.60 15.68
CA ILE A 142 9.27 7.31 15.54
C ILE A 142 10.46 6.35 15.71
N THR A 143 10.41 5.48 16.71
CA THR A 143 11.45 4.44 16.88
C THR A 143 11.62 3.61 15.61
N GLY A 144 10.51 3.15 15.03
CA GLY A 144 10.56 2.37 13.79
C GLY A 144 11.14 3.16 12.62
N GLN A 145 10.74 4.42 12.46
CA GLN A 145 11.23 5.28 11.40
C GLN A 145 12.73 5.55 11.52
N LEU A 146 13.22 5.80 12.72
CA LEU A 146 14.65 6.04 12.97
C LEU A 146 15.47 4.78 12.77
N ALA A 147 14.98 3.61 13.19
CA ALA A 147 15.63 2.34 12.93
C ALA A 147 15.73 2.06 11.42
N LEU A 148 14.65 2.34 10.66
CA LEU A 148 14.64 2.14 9.21
C LEU A 148 15.57 3.13 8.50
N LEU A 149 15.63 4.40 8.94
CA LEU A 149 16.58 5.39 8.40
C LEU A 149 18.03 4.94 8.62
N MET A 150 18.35 4.37 9.77
CA MET A 150 19.69 3.83 10.04
C MET A 150 20.05 2.70 9.05
N LEU A 151 19.10 1.83 8.70
CA LEU A 151 19.31 0.79 7.69
C LEU A 151 19.54 1.41 6.32
N ILE A 152 18.72 2.39 5.94
CA ILE A 152 18.82 3.12 4.67
C ILE A 152 20.19 3.80 4.53
N GLU A 153 20.64 4.54 5.55
CA GLU A 153 21.93 5.20 5.56
C GLU A 153 23.08 4.19 5.33
N ARG A 154 23.09 3.10 6.07
CA ARG A 154 24.12 2.06 5.93
C ARG A 154 24.16 1.43 4.54
N MET A 155 22.99 1.15 3.97
CA MET A 155 22.86 0.57 2.62
C MET A 155 23.34 1.56 1.54
N GLU A 156 22.88 2.79 1.59
CA GLU A 156 23.23 3.83 0.63
C GLU A 156 24.71 4.23 0.72
N ASP A 157 25.30 4.28 1.92
CA ASP A 157 26.73 4.54 2.12
C ASP A 157 27.63 3.45 1.56
N ALA A 158 27.14 2.20 1.54
CA ALA A 158 27.81 1.07 0.92
C ALA A 158 27.61 1.01 -0.62
N GLY A 159 26.83 1.92 -1.20
CA GLY A 159 26.52 1.94 -2.63
C GLY A 159 25.32 1.05 -3.03
N ILE A 160 24.57 0.52 -2.07
CA ILE A 160 23.33 -0.23 -2.31
C ILE A 160 22.18 0.75 -2.40
N GLN A 161 21.56 0.85 -3.56
CA GLN A 161 20.50 1.82 -3.81
C GLN A 161 19.19 1.39 -3.17
N ILE A 162 18.55 2.31 -2.43
CA ILE A 162 17.19 2.09 -1.89
C ILE A 162 16.15 2.60 -2.89
N MET A 163 15.46 1.69 -3.56
CA MET A 163 14.49 2.02 -4.59
C MET A 163 13.14 2.46 -4.02
N SER A 164 12.76 1.93 -2.86
CA SER A 164 11.54 2.29 -2.11
C SER A 164 11.73 2.02 -0.63
N ALA A 165 11.15 2.86 0.23
CA ALA A 165 11.04 2.64 1.66
C ALA A 165 9.61 2.94 2.12
N ASN A 166 8.95 1.99 2.78
CA ASN A 166 7.55 2.11 3.14
C ASN A 166 7.26 1.49 4.50
N THR A 167 7.19 2.34 5.51
CA THR A 167 6.79 2.02 6.88
C THR A 167 7.73 1.07 7.61
N ASP A 168 7.86 -0.15 7.15
CA ASP A 168 8.54 -1.28 7.80
C ASP A 168 9.49 -2.06 6.87
N GLY A 169 9.67 -1.60 5.63
CA GLY A 169 10.53 -2.28 4.66
C GLY A 169 11.25 -1.35 3.71
N VAL A 170 12.32 -1.87 3.12
CA VAL A 170 13.14 -1.20 2.10
C VAL A 170 13.38 -2.13 0.92
N VAL A 171 13.29 -1.60 -0.29
CA VAL A 171 13.64 -2.34 -1.50
C VAL A 171 15.03 -1.91 -1.95
N CYS A 172 15.98 -2.84 -1.89
CA CYS A 172 17.38 -2.66 -2.24
C CYS A 172 17.65 -3.11 -3.68
N TYR A 173 18.50 -2.36 -4.40
CA TYR A 173 18.96 -2.67 -5.74
C TYR A 173 20.46 -2.44 -5.85
N ALA A 174 21.23 -3.44 -6.25
CA ALA A 174 22.66 -3.34 -6.46
C ALA A 174 23.18 -4.49 -7.36
N GLU A 175 24.44 -4.42 -7.76
CA GLU A 175 25.13 -5.52 -8.46
C GLU A 175 25.23 -6.77 -7.58
N HIS A 176 25.22 -7.94 -8.20
CA HIS A 176 25.29 -9.24 -7.47
C HIS A 176 26.53 -9.40 -6.58
N ASN A 177 27.65 -8.76 -6.94
CA ASN A 177 28.86 -8.74 -6.12
C ASN A 177 28.68 -8.01 -4.78
N MET A 178 27.66 -7.15 -4.64
CA MET A 178 27.29 -6.44 -3.41
C MET A 178 26.31 -7.22 -2.51
N ARG A 179 25.92 -8.43 -2.92
CA ARG A 179 24.90 -9.20 -2.19
C ARG A 179 25.35 -9.55 -0.76
N GLU A 180 26.56 -10.07 -0.60
CA GLU A 180 27.12 -10.41 0.71
C GLU A 180 27.20 -9.17 1.63
N GLU A 181 27.58 -8.03 1.08
CA GLU A 181 27.65 -6.78 1.82
C GLU A 181 26.25 -6.29 2.25
N CYS A 182 25.24 -6.42 1.36
CA CYS A 182 23.85 -6.12 1.68
C CYS A 182 23.35 -6.99 2.85
N ASP A 183 23.65 -8.28 2.83
CA ASP A 183 23.23 -9.20 3.88
C ASP A 183 23.99 -8.98 5.18
N ARG A 184 25.27 -8.64 5.13
CA ARG A 184 26.07 -8.25 6.30
C ARG A 184 25.52 -6.99 6.98
N ILE A 185 25.23 -5.95 6.20
CA ILE A 185 24.63 -4.71 6.74
C ILE A 185 23.28 -4.98 7.39
N ALA A 186 22.44 -5.82 6.75
CA ALA A 186 21.15 -6.22 7.29
C ALA A 186 21.32 -6.97 8.63
N PHE A 187 22.25 -7.92 8.70
CA PHE A 187 22.56 -8.68 9.91
C PHE A 187 23.09 -7.79 11.05
N ASP A 188 24.05 -6.90 10.75
CA ASP A 188 24.57 -5.93 11.73
C ASP A 188 23.46 -5.02 12.26
N TRP A 189 22.53 -4.59 11.40
CA TRP A 189 21.37 -3.81 11.81
C TRP A 189 20.41 -4.61 12.69
N GLU A 190 20.17 -5.90 12.41
CA GLU A 190 19.39 -6.80 13.26
C GLU A 190 20.00 -6.94 14.66
N LEU A 191 21.33 -7.08 14.73
CA LEU A 191 22.03 -7.14 16.02
C LEU A 191 21.88 -5.85 16.83
N ASP A 192 22.05 -4.70 16.19
CA ASP A 192 21.97 -3.39 16.86
C ASP A 192 20.56 -3.05 17.34
N THR A 193 19.55 -3.43 16.55
CA THR A 193 18.14 -3.09 16.85
C THR A 193 17.40 -4.19 17.58
N SER A 194 17.87 -5.43 17.50
CA SER A 194 17.15 -6.64 17.89
C SER A 194 15.82 -6.83 17.15
N TYR A 195 15.62 -6.17 15.99
CA TYR A 195 14.52 -6.46 15.07
C TYR A 195 14.99 -7.46 14.04
N LEU A 196 14.07 -8.22 13.45
CA LEU A 196 14.37 -9.21 12.43
C LEU A 196 13.80 -8.78 11.08
N LEU A 197 14.55 -9.08 10.02
CA LEU A 197 14.14 -8.84 8.65
C LEU A 197 13.64 -10.13 8.00
N GLU A 198 12.57 -10.06 7.23
CA GLU A 198 12.24 -11.07 6.24
C GLU A 198 12.57 -10.54 4.85
N GLU A 199 12.98 -11.44 3.98
CA GLU A 199 13.43 -11.09 2.65
C GLU A 199 12.51 -11.64 1.57
N THR A 200 12.31 -10.86 0.52
CA THR A 200 11.62 -11.30 -0.70
C THR A 200 12.38 -10.79 -1.92
N GLU A 201 12.80 -11.70 -2.78
CA GLU A 201 13.44 -11.35 -4.03
C GLU A 201 12.41 -11.00 -5.10
N TYR A 202 12.68 -9.90 -5.82
CA TYR A 202 11.89 -9.46 -6.94
C TYR A 202 12.68 -9.54 -8.24
N SER A 203 12.01 -9.91 -9.32
CA SER A 203 12.52 -9.77 -10.68
C SER A 203 12.20 -8.39 -11.27
N LYS A 204 11.07 -7.80 -10.87
CA LYS A 204 10.60 -6.50 -11.36
C LYS A 204 9.90 -5.72 -10.25
N LEU A 205 10.07 -4.39 -10.27
CA LEU A 205 9.31 -3.43 -9.48
C LEU A 205 8.83 -2.30 -10.39
N ALA A 206 7.53 -2.08 -10.42
CA ALA A 206 6.91 -0.98 -11.14
C ALA A 206 6.06 -0.17 -10.16
N SER A 207 6.37 1.11 -9.97
CA SER A 207 5.64 1.93 -9.00
C SER A 207 5.26 3.29 -9.58
N ARG A 208 4.04 3.73 -9.27
CA ARG A 208 3.59 5.09 -9.47
C ARG A 208 4.07 5.99 -8.33
N ASP A 209 3.99 5.47 -7.13
CA ASP A 209 4.42 6.07 -5.87
C ASP A 209 4.58 4.96 -4.81
N VAL A 210 5.12 5.31 -3.64
CA VAL A 210 5.40 4.37 -2.54
C VAL A 210 4.20 3.54 -2.07
N ASN A 211 2.97 4.01 -2.28
CA ASN A 211 1.73 3.32 -1.88
C ASN A 211 1.01 2.61 -3.03
N ASN A 212 1.44 2.81 -4.27
CA ASN A 212 0.82 2.26 -5.47
C ASN A 212 1.88 1.62 -6.35
N TYR A 213 2.18 0.35 -6.10
CA TYR A 213 3.20 -0.40 -6.81
C TYR A 213 2.82 -1.84 -7.10
N LEU A 214 3.52 -2.41 -8.05
CA LEU A 214 3.47 -3.78 -8.49
C LEU A 214 4.89 -4.36 -8.42
N ALA A 215 5.09 -5.45 -7.71
CA ALA A 215 6.34 -6.21 -7.71
C ALA A 215 6.11 -7.63 -8.21
N VAL A 216 7.04 -8.13 -9.02
CA VAL A 216 7.04 -9.51 -9.51
C VAL A 216 8.15 -10.24 -8.77
N LYS A 217 7.79 -11.29 -8.04
CA LYS A 217 8.75 -12.15 -7.35
C LYS A 217 9.51 -13.03 -8.33
N THR A 218 10.66 -13.53 -7.93
CA THR A 218 11.46 -14.46 -8.74
C THR A 218 10.73 -15.76 -9.06
N ASP A 219 9.75 -16.16 -8.23
CA ASP A 219 8.86 -17.32 -8.50
C ASP A 219 7.67 -16.98 -9.45
N GLY A 220 7.64 -15.76 -10.00
CA GLY A 220 6.60 -15.28 -10.92
C GLY A 220 5.32 -14.80 -10.24
N LYS A 221 5.21 -14.87 -8.92
CA LYS A 221 4.05 -14.33 -8.19
C LYS A 221 4.07 -12.81 -8.16
N ILE A 222 2.88 -12.23 -8.22
CA ILE A 222 2.69 -10.79 -8.25
C ILE A 222 2.28 -10.30 -6.84
N LYS A 223 3.00 -9.27 -6.32
CA LYS A 223 2.64 -8.52 -5.13
C LYS A 223 2.15 -7.14 -5.57
N GLY A 224 0.86 -6.85 -5.39
CA GLY A 224 0.28 -5.53 -5.66
C GLY A 224 -0.02 -4.76 -4.38
N LYS A 225 0.20 -3.44 -4.39
CA LYS A 225 -0.19 -2.51 -3.31
C LYS A 225 -1.00 -1.34 -3.87
N GLY A 226 -1.90 -0.80 -3.06
CA GLY A 226 -2.75 0.33 -3.45
C GLY A 226 -3.69 -0.03 -4.61
N ILE A 227 -3.58 0.68 -5.72
CA ILE A 227 -4.43 0.45 -6.91
C ILE A 227 -4.29 -0.96 -7.51
N PHE A 228 -3.17 -1.64 -7.28
CA PHE A 228 -2.93 -3.01 -7.76
C PHE A 228 -3.44 -4.11 -6.81
N THR A 229 -4.10 -3.74 -5.72
CA THR A 229 -4.72 -4.70 -4.81
C THR A 229 -6.11 -5.05 -5.32
N SER A 230 -6.36 -6.33 -5.61
CA SER A 230 -7.71 -6.80 -5.95
C SER A 230 -8.64 -6.66 -4.72
N THR A 231 -9.71 -5.90 -4.88
CA THR A 231 -10.68 -5.64 -3.80
C THR A 231 -12.04 -6.28 -4.04
N GLY A 232 -12.26 -6.89 -5.21
CA GLY A 232 -13.56 -7.35 -5.65
C GLY A 232 -14.61 -6.23 -5.64
N LEU A 233 -15.89 -6.56 -5.69
CA LEU A 233 -16.98 -5.58 -5.67
C LEU A 233 -17.25 -4.97 -4.27
N ALA A 234 -16.64 -5.49 -3.22
CA ALA A 234 -16.93 -5.07 -1.84
C ALA A 234 -16.41 -3.66 -1.48
N LYS A 235 -15.38 -3.17 -2.15
CA LYS A 235 -14.66 -1.91 -1.81
C LYS A 235 -14.70 -0.86 -2.92
N ASN A 236 -15.81 -0.67 -3.60
CA ASN A 236 -15.94 0.31 -4.67
C ASN A 236 -14.86 0.13 -5.76
N PRO A 237 -14.86 -0.96 -6.50
CA PRO A 237 -13.88 -1.23 -7.54
C PRO A 237 -13.88 -0.13 -8.60
N ASN A 238 -12.74 0.09 -9.23
CA ASN A 238 -12.58 0.98 -10.37
C ASN A 238 -12.01 0.16 -11.52
N CYS A 239 -12.89 -0.60 -12.20
CA CYS A 239 -12.57 -1.45 -13.34
C CYS A 239 -11.25 -2.25 -13.13
N SER A 240 -11.27 -3.24 -12.22
CA SER A 240 -10.10 -4.04 -11.84
C SER A 240 -9.42 -4.77 -13.00
N ILE A 241 -10.08 -4.92 -14.13
CA ILE A 241 -9.50 -5.48 -15.37
C ILE A 241 -8.26 -4.68 -15.82
N VAL A 242 -8.27 -3.36 -15.64
CA VAL A 242 -7.15 -2.47 -16.02
C VAL A 242 -5.90 -2.84 -15.21
N GLN A 243 -6.03 -2.91 -13.89
CA GLN A 243 -4.91 -3.25 -13.02
C GLN A 243 -4.44 -4.69 -13.23
N SER A 244 -5.37 -5.62 -13.48
CA SER A 244 -5.06 -7.02 -13.77
C SER A 244 -4.31 -7.18 -15.09
N ALA A 245 -4.73 -6.48 -16.15
CA ALA A 245 -4.06 -6.50 -17.44
C ALA A 245 -2.65 -5.90 -17.37
N VAL A 246 -2.48 -4.77 -16.68
CA VAL A 246 -1.17 -4.15 -16.44
C VAL A 246 -0.27 -5.11 -15.65
N ALA A 247 -0.79 -5.76 -14.61
CA ALA A 247 -0.03 -6.72 -13.82
C ALA A 247 0.46 -7.91 -14.64
N LEU A 248 -0.38 -8.44 -15.54
CA LEU A 248 -0.01 -9.53 -16.45
C LEU A 248 0.98 -9.07 -17.52
N CYS A 249 0.84 -7.84 -18.02
CA CYS A 249 1.78 -7.26 -18.97
C CYS A 249 3.18 -7.13 -18.35
N VAL A 250 3.30 -6.55 -17.16
CA VAL A 250 4.57 -6.37 -16.45
C VAL A 250 5.19 -7.73 -16.08
N ALA A 251 4.37 -8.67 -15.56
CA ALA A 251 4.87 -9.94 -15.04
C ALA A 251 5.20 -10.96 -16.14
N LYS A 252 4.38 -11.03 -17.17
CA LYS A 252 4.40 -12.12 -18.17
C LYS A 252 4.53 -11.65 -19.61
N ASN A 253 4.69 -10.35 -19.84
CA ASN A 253 4.71 -9.72 -21.18
C ASN A 253 3.46 -10.04 -22.02
N ILE A 254 2.30 -10.26 -21.38
CA ILE A 254 1.03 -10.46 -22.08
C ILE A 254 0.47 -9.08 -22.47
N PRO A 255 0.16 -8.81 -23.74
CA PRO A 255 -0.42 -7.53 -24.15
C PRO A 255 -1.69 -7.21 -23.37
N VAL A 256 -1.85 -5.94 -22.97
CA VAL A 256 -3.04 -5.50 -22.20
C VAL A 256 -4.33 -5.70 -23.00
N GLU A 257 -4.29 -5.51 -24.32
CA GLU A 257 -5.40 -5.74 -25.24
C GLU A 257 -5.89 -7.18 -25.19
N GLN A 258 -4.95 -8.14 -25.15
CA GLN A 258 -5.29 -9.56 -25.06
C GLN A 258 -5.96 -9.86 -23.71
N SER A 259 -5.33 -9.46 -22.61
CA SER A 259 -5.86 -9.71 -21.26
C SER A 259 -7.26 -9.13 -21.07
N ILE A 260 -7.51 -7.91 -21.61
CA ILE A 260 -8.80 -7.24 -21.51
C ILE A 260 -9.86 -7.92 -22.39
N LYS A 261 -9.55 -8.27 -23.64
CA LYS A 261 -10.50 -8.90 -24.56
C LYS A 261 -10.85 -10.34 -24.20
N ASP A 262 -9.90 -11.07 -23.60
CA ASP A 262 -10.09 -12.47 -23.18
C ASP A 262 -10.93 -12.57 -21.89
N CYS A 263 -10.98 -11.52 -21.07
CA CYS A 263 -11.75 -11.51 -19.82
C CYS A 263 -13.26 -11.49 -20.12
N LYS A 264 -14.00 -12.45 -19.55
CA LYS A 264 -15.47 -12.57 -19.67
C LYS A 264 -16.17 -12.44 -18.33
N ASP A 265 -15.49 -11.85 -17.34
CA ASP A 265 -16.07 -11.52 -16.05
C ASP A 265 -16.41 -10.03 -15.99
N ILE A 266 -17.69 -9.70 -16.19
CA ILE A 266 -18.16 -8.30 -16.19
C ILE A 266 -17.84 -7.57 -14.89
N THR A 267 -17.72 -8.26 -13.76
CA THR A 267 -17.42 -7.64 -12.46
C THR A 267 -16.06 -6.95 -12.44
N GLN A 268 -15.13 -7.37 -13.30
CA GLN A 268 -13.81 -6.74 -13.44
C GLN A 268 -13.87 -5.44 -14.25
N PHE A 269 -14.89 -5.25 -15.08
CA PHE A 269 -15.11 -4.04 -15.87
C PHE A 269 -15.90 -2.96 -15.13
N VAL A 270 -16.53 -3.33 -14.00
CA VAL A 270 -17.41 -2.43 -13.25
C VAL A 270 -16.62 -1.40 -12.45
N THR A 271 -17.05 -0.14 -12.58
CA THR A 271 -16.69 0.95 -11.67
C THR A 271 -17.84 1.20 -10.70
N VAL A 272 -17.53 1.35 -9.42
CA VAL A 272 -18.48 1.73 -8.37
C VAL A 272 -18.11 3.09 -7.81
N ARG A 273 -19.07 4.02 -7.83
CA ARG A 273 -18.93 5.37 -7.25
C ARG A 273 -19.95 5.58 -6.15
N ARG A 274 -19.50 6.06 -5.00
CA ARG A 274 -20.38 6.58 -3.95
C ARG A 274 -20.69 8.03 -4.24
N VAL A 275 -21.98 8.34 -4.32
CA VAL A 275 -22.49 9.66 -4.74
C VAL A 275 -23.39 10.21 -3.65
N THR A 276 -22.95 11.29 -2.98
CA THR A 276 -23.76 11.95 -1.95
C THR A 276 -25.02 12.55 -2.58
N GLY A 277 -26.20 12.15 -2.08
CA GLY A 277 -27.50 12.59 -2.62
C GLY A 277 -28.01 11.74 -3.78
N GLY A 278 -27.22 10.77 -4.26
CA GLY A 278 -27.59 9.89 -5.37
C GLY A 278 -27.26 10.46 -6.74
N ALA A 279 -27.42 9.63 -7.76
CA ALA A 279 -27.22 10.00 -9.16
C ALA A 279 -28.39 9.58 -10.04
N VAL A 280 -28.45 10.18 -11.22
CA VAL A 280 -29.45 9.90 -12.26
C VAL A 280 -28.72 9.66 -13.58
N TRP A 281 -29.29 8.80 -14.39
CA TRP A 281 -28.88 8.56 -15.76
C TRP A 281 -30.14 8.63 -16.62
N GLU A 282 -30.12 9.56 -17.58
CA GLU A 282 -31.36 9.94 -18.28
C GLU A 282 -32.44 10.35 -17.26
N SER A 283 -33.57 9.63 -17.19
CA SER A 283 -34.65 9.85 -16.24
C SER A 283 -34.65 8.89 -15.04
N THR A 284 -33.66 7.97 -14.98
CA THR A 284 -33.64 6.89 -13.98
C THR A 284 -32.75 7.28 -12.81
N TYR A 285 -33.29 7.16 -11.57
CA TYR A 285 -32.52 7.35 -10.33
C TYR A 285 -31.72 6.07 -9.99
N LEU A 286 -30.39 6.19 -9.88
CA LEU A 286 -29.46 5.08 -9.66
C LEU A 286 -29.12 4.83 -8.19
N GLY A 287 -29.61 5.65 -7.27
CA GLY A 287 -29.24 5.57 -5.86
C GLY A 287 -27.90 6.21 -5.54
N LYS A 288 -27.35 5.90 -4.33
CA LYS A 288 -26.10 6.49 -3.81
C LYS A 288 -24.86 5.65 -4.11
N ALA A 289 -25.01 4.42 -4.57
CA ALA A 289 -23.91 3.53 -4.99
C ALA A 289 -24.10 3.21 -6.47
N VAL A 290 -23.51 4.06 -7.30
CA VAL A 290 -23.64 3.96 -8.77
C VAL A 290 -22.64 2.94 -9.28
N ARG A 291 -23.12 1.99 -10.05
CA ARG A 291 -22.31 0.96 -10.72
C ARG A 291 -22.48 1.12 -12.21
N PHE A 292 -21.39 1.08 -12.93
CA PHE A 292 -21.40 1.19 -14.40
C PHE A 292 -20.20 0.52 -15.03
N TYR A 293 -20.32 0.22 -16.32
CA TYR A 293 -19.22 -0.15 -17.22
C TYR A 293 -19.25 0.76 -18.46
N TYR A 294 -18.18 0.82 -19.22
CA TYR A 294 -18.13 1.58 -20.46
C TYR A 294 -18.70 0.76 -21.61
N SER A 295 -19.61 1.37 -22.39
CA SER A 295 -20.38 0.71 -23.42
C SER A 295 -20.25 1.42 -24.77
N THR A 296 -20.11 0.66 -25.85
CA THR A 296 -20.11 1.17 -27.23
C THR A 296 -21.47 1.74 -27.66
N GLU A 297 -22.56 1.37 -26.97
CA GLU A 297 -23.90 1.88 -27.21
C GLU A 297 -24.16 3.27 -26.59
N VAL A 298 -23.32 3.70 -25.65
CA VAL A 298 -23.48 4.98 -24.96
C VAL A 298 -22.48 5.99 -25.51
N PRO A 299 -22.93 7.10 -26.09
CA PRO A 299 -22.03 8.15 -26.57
C PRO A 299 -21.16 8.73 -25.44
N LYS A 300 -19.91 9.11 -25.75
CA LYS A 300 -18.92 9.58 -24.76
C LYS A 300 -19.30 10.90 -24.06
N ASP A 301 -20.20 11.68 -24.66
CA ASP A 301 -20.76 12.91 -24.10
C ASP A 301 -21.95 12.65 -23.15
N VAL A 302 -22.57 11.47 -23.24
CA VAL A 302 -23.63 11.03 -22.31
C VAL A 302 -22.98 10.56 -20.99
N CYS A 303 -23.42 11.17 -19.88
CA CYS A 303 -22.84 10.96 -18.57
C CYS A 303 -23.90 10.63 -17.53
N ILE A 304 -23.46 10.05 -16.41
CA ILE A 304 -24.24 9.95 -15.18
C ILE A 304 -24.14 11.30 -14.45
N HIS A 305 -25.24 11.78 -13.87
CA HIS A 305 -25.29 13.10 -13.22
C HIS A 305 -25.67 12.96 -11.73
N TYR A 306 -25.16 13.88 -10.91
CA TYR A 306 -25.60 14.00 -9.50
C TYR A 306 -27.06 14.42 -9.45
N ALA A 307 -27.89 13.70 -8.70
CA ALA A 307 -29.34 14.02 -8.56
C ALA A 307 -29.58 15.41 -7.94
N LYS A 308 -28.65 15.93 -7.12
CA LYS A 308 -28.81 17.19 -6.39
C LYS A 308 -28.58 18.43 -7.25
N ASN A 309 -27.64 18.40 -8.20
CA ASN A 309 -27.17 19.61 -8.89
C ASN A 309 -26.92 19.39 -10.39
N SER A 310 -27.25 18.22 -10.91
CA SER A 310 -27.08 17.85 -12.32
C SER A 310 -25.64 17.94 -12.86
N ASN A 311 -24.65 18.08 -11.99
CA ASN A 311 -23.25 18.01 -12.41
C ASN A 311 -22.90 16.59 -12.85
N ARG A 312 -21.93 16.47 -13.75
CA ARG A 312 -21.43 15.15 -14.22
C ARG A 312 -20.73 14.39 -13.10
N VAL A 313 -21.06 13.12 -12.93
CA VAL A 313 -20.25 12.21 -12.11
C VAL A 313 -18.91 12.02 -12.82
N PRO A 314 -17.77 12.21 -12.14
CA PRO A 314 -16.46 12.07 -12.79
C PRO A 314 -16.26 10.70 -13.43
N MET A 315 -15.64 10.68 -14.61
CA MET A 315 -15.33 9.47 -15.38
C MET A 315 -16.57 8.64 -15.76
N SER A 316 -17.71 9.28 -16.02
CA SER A 316 -18.93 8.57 -16.45
C SER A 316 -19.34 8.83 -17.90
N GLY A 317 -18.49 9.47 -18.71
CA GLY A 317 -18.74 9.59 -20.15
C GLY A 317 -18.68 8.23 -20.85
N GLY A 318 -19.73 7.88 -21.61
CA GLY A 318 -19.86 6.56 -22.25
C GLY A 318 -20.20 5.42 -21.26
N ALA A 319 -20.56 5.76 -20.02
CA ALA A 319 -20.89 4.79 -18.98
C ALA A 319 -22.35 4.31 -19.08
N LYS A 320 -22.53 3.00 -19.11
CA LYS A 320 -23.85 2.34 -19.01
C LYS A 320 -24.06 1.84 -17.59
N PRO A 321 -25.11 2.29 -16.88
CA PRO A 321 -25.41 1.82 -15.55
C PRO A 321 -25.65 0.31 -15.47
N LEU A 322 -25.13 -0.33 -14.42
CA LEU A 322 -25.26 -1.75 -14.15
C LEU A 322 -25.91 -1.93 -12.78
N MET A 323 -27.24 -1.97 -12.72
CA MET A 323 -27.98 -2.07 -11.45
C MET A 323 -28.08 -3.51 -10.95
N THR A 324 -28.07 -4.49 -11.85
CA THR A 324 -28.06 -5.92 -11.59
C THR A 324 -26.97 -6.58 -12.45
N LEU A 325 -26.35 -7.65 -11.94
CA LEU A 325 -25.39 -8.40 -12.73
C LEU A 325 -26.15 -9.15 -13.85
N PRO A 326 -25.69 -9.06 -15.11
CA PRO A 326 -26.31 -9.76 -16.21
C PRO A 326 -26.00 -11.26 -16.13
N GLU A 327 -26.88 -12.10 -16.68
CA GLU A 327 -26.68 -13.56 -16.78
C GLU A 327 -25.56 -13.95 -17.74
N SER A 328 -25.30 -13.13 -18.75
CA SER A 328 -24.24 -13.32 -19.73
C SER A 328 -23.36 -12.05 -19.84
N PHE A 329 -22.15 -12.22 -20.35
CA PHE A 329 -21.25 -11.10 -20.58
C PHE A 329 -21.84 -10.16 -21.64
N PRO A 330 -21.94 -8.83 -21.38
CA PRO A 330 -22.49 -7.87 -22.32
C PRO A 330 -21.66 -7.78 -23.62
N LEU A 331 -22.32 -7.72 -24.76
CA LEU A 331 -21.66 -7.61 -26.06
C LEU A 331 -21.21 -6.20 -26.41
N ASP A 332 -21.74 -5.22 -25.69
CA ASP A 332 -21.54 -3.78 -25.90
C ASP A 332 -20.43 -3.18 -25.01
N VAL A 333 -19.57 -4.00 -24.43
CA VAL A 333 -18.42 -3.50 -23.65
C VAL A 333 -17.45 -2.77 -24.57
N ASP A 334 -17.18 -1.49 -24.25
CA ASP A 334 -16.19 -0.66 -24.96
C ASP A 334 -14.77 -1.02 -24.49
N TYR A 335 -14.18 -2.06 -25.05
CA TYR A 335 -12.83 -2.52 -24.73
C TYR A 335 -11.76 -1.45 -24.92
N ASP A 336 -11.94 -0.53 -25.89
CA ASP A 336 -10.92 0.48 -26.23
C ASP A 336 -10.71 1.45 -25.07
N VAL A 337 -11.76 1.80 -24.32
CA VAL A 337 -11.64 2.64 -23.12
C VAL A 337 -10.76 1.96 -22.06
N TYR A 338 -10.95 0.66 -21.82
CA TYR A 338 -10.16 -0.07 -20.84
C TYR A 338 -8.71 -0.28 -21.28
N VAL A 339 -8.49 -0.51 -22.56
CA VAL A 339 -7.15 -0.62 -23.17
C VAL A 339 -6.42 0.72 -23.02
N GLN A 340 -7.07 1.84 -23.35
CA GLN A 340 -6.48 3.16 -23.16
C GLN A 340 -6.11 3.40 -21.69
N MET A 341 -7.01 3.10 -20.74
CA MET A 341 -6.73 3.22 -19.31
C MET A 341 -5.55 2.35 -18.87
N ALA A 342 -5.39 1.16 -19.45
CA ALA A 342 -4.28 0.28 -19.14
C ALA A 342 -2.94 0.83 -19.67
N HIS A 343 -2.92 1.39 -20.87
CA HIS A 343 -1.74 2.06 -21.42
C HIS A 343 -1.35 3.30 -20.58
N GLU A 344 -2.33 4.12 -20.18
CA GLU A 344 -2.10 5.26 -19.28
C GLU A 344 -1.47 4.80 -17.95
N LEU A 345 -1.99 3.70 -17.37
CA LEU A 345 -1.44 3.15 -16.13
C LEU A 345 -0.03 2.58 -16.30
N LEU A 346 0.29 1.93 -17.43
CA LEU A 346 1.67 1.51 -17.74
C LEU A 346 2.63 2.69 -17.76
N LEU A 347 2.24 3.81 -18.38
CA LEU A 347 3.03 5.04 -18.39
C LEU A 347 3.17 5.64 -16.98
N GLU A 348 2.13 5.57 -16.14
CA GLU A 348 2.14 6.07 -14.76
C GLU A 348 3.12 5.29 -13.86
N ILE A 349 3.36 4.01 -14.14
CA ILE A 349 4.33 3.18 -13.39
C ILE A 349 5.71 3.13 -14.06
N GLY A 350 5.95 3.93 -15.11
CA GLY A 350 7.23 4.01 -15.78
C GLY A 350 7.55 2.83 -16.71
N TYR A 351 6.58 1.95 -17.00
CA TYR A 351 6.76 0.85 -17.93
C TYR A 351 6.60 1.35 -19.36
N VAL A 352 7.60 1.09 -20.19
CA VAL A 352 7.61 1.40 -21.63
C VAL A 352 7.67 0.06 -22.37
N CYS A 353 6.62 -0.23 -23.17
CA CYS A 353 6.56 -1.42 -24.02
C CYS A 353 7.52 -1.34 -25.19
#